data_afb142de148c026a43f11aa199caf25e
#
_entry.id   afb142de148c026a43f11aa199caf25e
#
_cell.length_a   1.000
_cell.length_b   1.000
_cell.length_c   1.000
_cell.angle_alpha   90.00
_cell.angle_beta   90.00
_cell.angle_gamma   90.00
#
_symmetry.space_group_name_H-M   'P 1'
#
loop_
_entity.id
_entity.type
_entity.pdbx_description
1 polymer ?
#
loop_
_entity_poly.entity_id
_entity_poly.type
_entity_poly.pdbx_seq_one_letter_code
_entity_poly.pdbx_strand_id
1 'polypeptide(L)'
;TRFKGEEYTVLVNLEQTGTPTWITIQQVDDYVPPVWPATLDAQQQMAHLDFHVQDVEEGVKYALSCGASLSEYQYDDRWRVMIDPAGHPFCILPPIMPWM
;
A
#
# COMPACT_ATOMS: atom_id res chain seq x y z
N THR A 1 -0.29 0.95 15.18
CA THR A 1 0.21 2.07 15.99
C THR A 1 1.13 2.95 15.18
N ARG A 2 0.99 4.24 15.32
CA ARG A 2 1.77 5.21 14.61
C ARG A 2 2.43 6.19 15.60
N PHE A 3 3.71 6.44 15.41
CA PHE A 3 4.47 7.41 16.21
C PHE A 3 4.66 8.68 15.43
N LYS A 4 4.64 9.80 16.11
CA LYS A 4 4.79 11.11 15.52
C LYS A 4 6.23 11.57 15.61
N GLY A 5 6.69 12.28 14.58
CA GLY A 5 8.03 12.84 14.48
C GLY A 5 8.41 12.95 13.01
N GLU A 6 9.69 13.00 12.72
CA GLU A 6 10.15 12.97 11.33
C GLU A 6 9.98 11.57 10.72
N GLU A 7 9.88 10.58 11.57
CA GLU A 7 9.64 9.20 11.16
C GLU A 7 8.32 8.73 11.73
N TYR A 8 7.64 7.91 10.94
CA TYR A 8 6.43 7.25 11.37
C TYR A 8 6.66 5.76 11.33
N THR A 9 6.35 5.10 12.40
CA THR A 9 6.41 3.64 12.46
C THR A 9 5.01 3.09 12.43
N VAL A 10 4.75 2.21 11.47
CA VAL A 10 3.48 1.52 11.36
C VAL A 10 3.70 0.07 11.76
N LEU A 11 2.96 -0.36 12.77
CA LEU A 11 2.99 -1.75 13.18
C LEU A 11 1.98 -2.52 12.35
N VAL A 12 2.47 -3.46 11.59
CA VAL A 12 1.61 -4.38 10.86
C VAL A 12 1.57 -5.70 11.62
N ASN A 13 0.39 -6.07 12.07
CA ASN A 13 0.20 -7.30 12.79
C ASN A 13 -0.13 -8.44 11.83
N LEU A 14 0.74 -9.41 11.75
CA LEU A 14 0.49 -10.65 11.03
C LEU A 14 -0.03 -11.66 12.02
N GLU A 15 -1.31 -11.68 12.22
CA GLU A 15 -1.97 -12.44 13.27
C GLU A 15 -1.57 -13.91 13.33
N GLN A 16 -1.39 -14.51 12.17
CA GLN A 16 -1.09 -15.94 12.07
C GLN A 16 0.29 -16.29 12.60
N THR A 17 1.19 -15.34 12.62
CA THR A 17 2.56 -15.59 13.07
C THR A 17 2.77 -15.21 14.53
N GLY A 18 1.91 -14.36 15.06
CA GLY A 18 2.10 -13.81 16.40
C GLY A 18 3.28 -12.84 16.50
N THR A 19 3.94 -12.54 15.40
CA THR A 19 5.10 -11.64 15.37
C THR A 19 4.72 -10.41 14.56
N PRO A 20 4.77 -9.22 15.16
CA PRO A 20 4.47 -8.00 14.41
C PRO A 20 5.57 -7.69 13.40
N THR A 21 5.14 -7.19 12.25
CA THR A 21 6.04 -6.66 11.23
C THR A 21 6.01 -5.14 11.30
N TRP A 22 7.20 -4.54 11.35
CA TRP A 22 7.31 -3.09 11.45
C TRP A 22 7.63 -2.50 10.08
N ILE A 23 6.86 -1.49 9.71
CA ILE A 23 7.16 -0.68 8.52
C ILE A 23 7.37 0.75 9.03
N THR A 24 8.56 1.28 8.78
CA THR A 24 8.90 2.65 9.19
C THR A 24 8.79 3.56 7.99
N ILE A 25 8.04 4.62 8.16
CA ILE A 25 7.86 5.63 7.12
C ILE A 25 8.64 6.86 7.56
N GLN A 26 9.57 7.28 6.71
CA GLN A 26 10.43 8.43 6.99
C GLN A 26 10.02 9.59 6.09
N GLN A 27 9.84 10.74 6.69
CA GLN A 27 9.58 11.95 5.95
C GLN A 27 10.88 12.49 5.36
N VAL A 28 10.84 12.89 4.09
CA VAL A 28 11.98 13.51 3.42
C VAL A 28 11.56 14.86 2.86
N ASP A 29 12.47 15.83 2.93
CA ASP A 29 12.13 17.22 2.57
C ASP A 29 11.88 17.41 1.08
N ASP A 30 12.65 16.71 0.24
CA ASP A 30 12.55 16.84 -1.21
C ASP A 30 11.82 15.67 -1.85
N TYR A 31 10.78 15.22 -1.19
CA TYR A 31 10.03 14.06 -1.67
C TYR A 31 9.39 14.31 -3.03
N VAL A 32 9.63 13.40 -3.96
CA VAL A 32 8.99 13.38 -5.28
C VAL A 32 8.12 12.12 -5.36
N PRO A 33 6.79 12.25 -5.41
CA PRO A 33 5.94 11.06 -5.49
C PRO A 33 6.18 10.27 -6.77
N PRO A 34 6.02 8.95 -6.73
CA PRO A 34 6.11 8.17 -7.95
C PRO A 34 4.95 8.50 -8.89
N VAL A 35 5.21 8.42 -10.17
CA VAL A 35 4.18 8.52 -11.20
C VAL A 35 3.67 7.11 -11.49
N TRP A 36 2.38 6.93 -11.39
CA TRP A 36 1.75 5.64 -11.60
C TRP A 36 0.56 5.75 -12.55
N PRO A 37 0.48 4.94 -13.61
CA PRO A 37 1.52 3.97 -14.03
C PRO A 37 2.82 4.64 -14.43
N ALA A 38 3.92 3.87 -14.34
CA ALA A 38 5.25 4.41 -14.53
C ALA A 38 5.48 4.93 -15.94
N THR A 39 6.24 6.01 -16.04
CA THR A 39 6.73 6.56 -17.30
C THR A 39 8.24 6.72 -17.23
N LEU A 40 8.89 6.74 -18.40
CA LEU A 40 10.35 6.68 -18.46
C LEU A 40 11.05 7.89 -17.84
N ASP A 41 10.48 9.07 -17.97
CA ASP A 41 11.14 10.30 -17.56
C ASP A 41 10.60 10.87 -16.25
N ALA A 42 9.92 10.05 -15.46
CA ALA A 42 9.33 10.47 -14.20
C ALA A 42 9.78 9.55 -13.08
N GLN A 43 9.57 10.00 -11.85
CA GLN A 43 9.91 9.21 -10.67
C GLN A 43 9.12 7.91 -10.68
N GLN A 44 9.82 6.80 -10.60
CA GLN A 44 9.22 5.48 -10.55
C GLN A 44 9.07 5.02 -9.11
N GLN A 45 8.10 4.15 -8.87
CA GLN A 45 8.02 3.48 -7.57
C GLN A 45 9.25 2.58 -7.40
N MET A 46 9.79 2.57 -6.20
CA MET A 46 10.98 1.76 -5.90
C MET A 46 10.62 0.56 -5.01
N ALA A 47 9.43 0.54 -4.49
CA ALA A 47 8.91 -0.56 -3.69
C ALA A 47 7.41 -0.68 -3.92
N HIS A 48 6.89 -1.88 -3.81
CA HIS A 48 5.47 -2.15 -3.97
C HIS A 48 5.03 -3.10 -2.87
N LEU A 49 3.93 -2.77 -2.21
CA LEU A 49 3.39 -3.61 -1.15
C LEU A 49 2.10 -4.27 -1.64
N ASP A 50 1.98 -5.54 -1.33
CA ASP A 50 0.77 -6.31 -1.57
C ASP A 50 0.19 -6.75 -0.24
N PHE A 51 -1.05 -6.40 0.01
CA PHE A 51 -1.76 -6.81 1.23
C PHE A 51 -2.82 -7.83 0.88
N HIS A 52 -2.66 -9.04 1.38
CA HIS A 52 -3.65 -10.09 1.20
C HIS A 52 -4.68 -9.99 2.32
N VAL A 53 -5.94 -9.92 1.94
CA VAL A 53 -7.05 -9.75 2.89
C VAL A 53 -8.12 -10.80 2.62
N GLN A 54 -8.97 -11.05 3.60
CA GLN A 54 -10.03 -12.04 3.45
C GLN A 54 -11.09 -11.61 2.44
N ASP A 55 -11.42 -10.33 2.43
CA ASP A 55 -12.43 -9.75 1.55
C ASP A 55 -11.86 -8.49 0.92
N VAL A 56 -11.62 -8.53 -0.39
CA VAL A 56 -10.99 -7.41 -1.10
C VAL A 56 -11.82 -6.15 -1.02
N GLU A 57 -13.14 -6.25 -1.18
CA GLU A 57 -13.99 -5.06 -1.13
C GLU A 57 -13.99 -4.40 0.23
N GLU A 58 -14.02 -5.19 1.30
CA GLU A 58 -13.91 -4.65 2.64
C GLU A 58 -12.54 -4.04 2.89
N GLY A 59 -11.49 -4.67 2.36
CA GLY A 59 -10.15 -4.11 2.44
C GLY A 59 -10.03 -2.77 1.73
N VAL A 60 -10.65 -2.64 0.57
CA VAL A 60 -10.70 -1.37 -0.16
C VAL A 60 -11.41 -0.30 0.65
N LYS A 61 -12.56 -0.63 1.22
CA LYS A 61 -13.30 0.33 2.06
C LYS A 61 -12.46 0.79 3.24
N TYR A 62 -11.77 -0.14 3.87
CA TYR A 62 -10.90 0.21 4.99
C TYR A 62 -9.77 1.14 4.55
N ALA A 63 -9.12 0.81 3.45
CA ALA A 63 -8.04 1.65 2.92
C ALA A 63 -8.53 3.06 2.58
N LEU A 64 -9.70 3.17 1.96
CA LEU A 64 -10.30 4.47 1.68
C LEU A 64 -10.54 5.27 2.96
N SER A 65 -11.01 4.60 4.01
CA SER A 65 -11.23 5.26 5.30
C SER A 65 -9.94 5.75 5.93
N CYS A 66 -8.81 5.15 5.58
CA CYS A 66 -7.48 5.54 6.07
C CYS A 66 -6.82 6.61 5.23
N GLY A 67 -7.46 7.09 4.17
CA GLY A 67 -6.94 8.15 3.34
C GLY A 67 -6.36 7.72 2.00
N ALA A 68 -6.37 6.43 1.69
CA ALA A 68 -5.95 5.96 0.38
C ALA A 68 -7.02 6.27 -0.66
N SER A 69 -6.64 6.21 -1.92
CA SER A 69 -7.57 6.34 -3.04
C SER A 69 -7.46 5.14 -3.96
N LEU A 70 -8.51 4.89 -4.72
CA LEU A 70 -8.52 3.82 -5.71
C LEU A 70 -7.84 4.31 -6.97
N SER A 71 -6.90 3.53 -7.51
CA SER A 71 -6.27 3.89 -8.77
C SER A 71 -7.26 3.83 -9.93
N GLU A 72 -7.13 4.74 -10.88
CA GLU A 72 -7.91 4.67 -12.11
C GLU A 72 -7.53 3.46 -12.96
N TYR A 73 -6.31 2.96 -12.80
CA TYR A 73 -5.79 1.83 -13.56
C TYR A 73 -5.90 0.57 -12.73
N GLN A 74 -6.76 -0.34 -13.18
CA GLN A 74 -6.98 -1.63 -12.54
C GLN A 74 -6.64 -2.71 -13.55
N TYR A 75 -5.76 -3.62 -13.18
CA TYR A 75 -5.23 -4.61 -14.09
C TYR A 75 -5.98 -5.92 -14.07
N ASP A 76 -6.73 -6.18 -13.01
CA ASP A 76 -7.42 -7.46 -12.85
C ASP A 76 -8.58 -7.27 -11.88
N ASP A 77 -9.64 -8.06 -12.07
CA ASP A 77 -10.83 -7.97 -11.22
C ASP A 77 -10.65 -8.64 -9.86
N ARG A 78 -9.60 -9.46 -9.71
CA ARG A 78 -9.39 -10.20 -8.48
C ARG A 78 -8.72 -9.38 -7.39
N TRP A 79 -8.02 -8.31 -7.76
CA TRP A 79 -7.39 -7.42 -6.79
C TRP A 79 -7.60 -5.97 -7.17
N ARG A 80 -7.23 -5.05 -6.29
CA ARG A 80 -7.36 -3.63 -6.54
C ARG A 80 -6.05 -2.90 -6.28
N VAL A 81 -5.72 -2.00 -7.18
CA VAL A 81 -4.59 -1.09 -7.02
C VAL A 81 -5.09 0.15 -6.30
N MET A 82 -4.41 0.50 -5.23
CA MET A 82 -4.69 1.67 -4.41
C MET A 82 -3.50 2.62 -4.45
N ILE A 83 -3.75 3.87 -4.10
CA ILE A 83 -2.70 4.89 -3.95
C ILE A 83 -2.77 5.40 -2.53
N ASP A 84 -1.65 5.38 -1.82
CA ASP A 84 -1.63 5.91 -0.46
C ASP A 84 -1.59 7.44 -0.46
N PRO A 85 -1.76 8.09 0.70
CA PRO A 85 -1.78 9.57 0.74
C PRO A 85 -0.49 10.24 0.26
N ALA A 86 0.62 9.52 0.26
CA ALA A 86 1.90 10.04 -0.23
C ALA A 86 2.13 9.75 -1.71
N GLY A 87 1.19 9.06 -2.36
CA GLY A 87 1.27 8.76 -3.79
C GLY A 87 1.85 7.41 -4.14
N HIS A 88 2.11 6.55 -3.16
CA HIS A 88 2.65 5.22 -3.43
C HIS A 88 1.54 4.26 -3.84
N PRO A 89 1.70 3.55 -4.97
CA PRO A 89 0.77 2.49 -5.32
C PRO A 89 0.99 1.24 -4.46
N PHE A 90 -0.08 0.58 -4.11
CA PHE A 90 -0.07 -0.70 -3.43
C PHE A 90 -1.29 -1.49 -3.85
N CYS A 91 -1.29 -2.79 -3.58
CA CYS A 91 -2.41 -3.65 -3.97
C CYS A 91 -3.06 -4.30 -2.77
N ILE A 92 -4.35 -4.50 -2.90
CA ILE A 92 -5.16 -5.31 -1.98
C ILE A 92 -5.60 -6.55 -2.74
N LEU A 93 -5.21 -7.70 -2.23
CA LEU A 93 -5.37 -8.98 -2.90
C LEU A 93 -6.17 -9.95 -2.05
N PRO A 94 -6.80 -10.95 -2.68
CA PRO A 94 -7.44 -12.02 -1.93
C PRO A 94 -6.40 -12.90 -1.22
N PRO A 95 -6.84 -13.79 -0.32
CA PRO A 95 -5.89 -14.60 0.46
C PRO A 95 -4.99 -15.49 -0.38
N ILE A 96 -5.50 -15.97 -1.52
CA ILE A 96 -4.75 -16.90 -2.37
C ILE A 96 -4.83 -16.42 -3.81
N MET A 97 -3.70 -16.42 -4.48
CA MET A 97 -3.58 -16.10 -5.89
C MET A 97 -3.03 -17.32 -6.65
N PRO A 98 -3.30 -17.43 -7.98
CA PRO A 98 -2.87 -18.61 -8.74
C PRO A 98 -1.38 -18.88 -8.73
N TRP A 99 -0.55 -17.88 -8.52
CA TRP A 99 0.91 -18.02 -8.51
C TRP A 99 1.50 -18.35 -7.14
N MET A 100 0.67 -18.50 -6.13
CA MET A 100 1.10 -18.78 -4.76
C MET A 100 1.18 -20.27 -4.47
#